data_5800a5cd7ab32e5a0f71ee794536e122
#
_entry.id   5800a5cd7ab32e5a0f71ee794536e122
#
_cell.length_a   1.000
_cell.length_b   1.000
_cell.length_c   1.000
_cell.angle_alpha   90.00
_cell.angle_beta   90.00
_cell.angle_gamma   90.00
#
_symmetry.space_group_name_H-M   'P 1'
#
loop_
_entity.id
_entity.type
_entity.pdbx_description
1 polymer ?
#
loop_
_entity_poly.entity_id
_entity_poly.type
_entity_poly.pdbx_seq_one_letter_code
_entity_poly.pdbx_strand_id
1 'polypeptide(L)'
;DPYRNQTVKSADNFLQVKPGGDSALALGVMKSLVERDLVDQQFIDRGTTGFAQQTAYLHSVAWDHVVQQSGVSKKEMDEFATLLAQSPKTFIRIGIGLSRNSRGGMAVRAITSLAACLGLFAGGKGRGVLLGSGAFKGDKAKLTYPSLAGLATRTVNMIHLGHALTTLDPPVKALIVYNSNPLSVNPDGAMVRRGLAREDLFTVVHEQVMTPTARYA
;
A
#
# COMPACT_ATOMS: atom_id res chain seq x y z
N ASP A 1 4.48 8.64 -8.64
CA ASP A 1 5.52 8.53 -7.63
C ASP A 1 5.93 9.93 -7.16
N PRO A 2 6.14 10.20 -5.86
CA PRO A 2 6.57 11.51 -5.39
C PRO A 2 8.03 11.85 -5.75
N TYR A 3 8.81 10.86 -6.16
CA TYR A 3 10.23 11.01 -6.48
C TYR A 3 10.55 10.50 -7.88
N ARG A 4 11.39 11.24 -8.64
CA ARG A 4 11.92 10.80 -9.93
C ARG A 4 13.00 9.72 -9.74
N ASN A 5 12.56 8.48 -9.63
CA ASN A 5 13.44 7.31 -9.48
C ASN A 5 13.98 6.80 -10.82
N GLN A 6 14.73 5.71 -10.79
CA GLN A 6 15.34 5.13 -12.00
C GLN A 6 14.28 4.66 -13.03
N THR A 7 13.12 4.16 -12.56
CA THR A 7 12.04 3.70 -13.44
C THR A 7 11.47 4.84 -14.30
N VAL A 8 11.44 6.07 -13.77
CA VAL A 8 10.93 7.25 -14.50
C VAL A 8 11.76 7.56 -15.74
N LYS A 9 13.05 7.17 -15.76
CA LYS A 9 13.92 7.38 -16.93
C LYS A 9 13.48 6.56 -18.16
N SER A 10 12.74 5.50 -17.95
CA SER A 10 12.23 4.62 -18.99
C SER A 10 10.71 4.70 -19.16
N ALA A 11 10.08 5.69 -18.52
CA ALA A 11 8.63 5.90 -18.59
C ALA A 11 8.29 6.92 -19.69
N ASP A 12 7.23 6.64 -20.46
CA ASP A 12 6.69 7.57 -21.44
C ASP A 12 6.03 8.78 -20.78
N ASN A 13 5.38 8.56 -19.62
CA ASN A 13 4.70 9.60 -18.84
C ASN A 13 5.04 9.49 -17.36
N PHE A 14 5.15 10.63 -16.70
CA PHE A 14 5.41 10.71 -15.27
C PHE A 14 4.55 11.79 -14.62
N LEU A 15 3.69 11.37 -13.70
CA LEU A 15 2.94 12.28 -12.82
C LEU A 15 3.61 12.30 -11.45
N GLN A 16 4.10 13.48 -11.06
CA GLN A 16 4.74 13.66 -9.76
C GLN A 16 3.69 13.98 -8.70
N VAL A 17 3.27 12.98 -7.98
CA VAL A 17 2.27 13.11 -6.91
C VAL A 17 2.93 13.56 -5.60
N LYS A 18 2.25 14.37 -4.80
CA LYS A 18 2.68 14.68 -3.43
C LYS A 18 2.70 13.41 -2.57
N PRO A 19 3.63 13.28 -1.60
CA PRO A 19 3.59 12.17 -0.64
C PRO A 19 2.21 12.04 0.03
N GLY A 20 1.57 10.86 -0.11
CA GLY A 20 0.21 10.62 0.39
C GLY A 20 -0.92 11.14 -0.49
N GLY A 21 -0.62 11.80 -1.62
CA GLY A 21 -1.61 12.33 -2.57
C GLY A 21 -2.15 11.32 -3.58
N ASP A 22 -1.73 10.06 -3.52
CA ASP A 22 -2.10 9.02 -4.49
C ASP A 22 -3.60 8.78 -4.58
N SER A 23 -4.31 8.83 -3.44
CA SER A 23 -5.76 8.71 -3.42
C SER A 23 -6.45 9.88 -4.14
N ALA A 24 -5.94 11.10 -3.96
CA ALA A 24 -6.47 12.28 -4.62
C ALA A 24 -6.22 12.24 -6.14
N LEU A 25 -5.03 11.78 -6.57
CA LEU A 25 -4.75 11.54 -7.98
C LEU A 25 -5.73 10.50 -8.58
N ALA A 26 -5.91 9.37 -7.93
CA ALA A 26 -6.83 8.34 -8.41
C ALA A 26 -8.29 8.84 -8.47
N LEU A 27 -8.72 9.61 -7.47
CA LEU A 27 -10.05 10.25 -7.45
C LEU A 27 -10.19 11.28 -8.58
N GLY A 28 -9.17 12.10 -8.82
CA GLY A 28 -9.18 13.07 -9.92
C GLY A 28 -9.26 12.42 -11.30
N VAL A 29 -8.51 11.34 -11.50
CA VAL A 29 -8.59 10.57 -12.75
C VAL A 29 -9.97 9.93 -12.90
N MET A 30 -10.55 9.32 -11.83
CA MET A 30 -11.91 8.78 -11.89
C MET A 30 -12.95 9.88 -12.17
N LYS A 31 -12.81 11.07 -11.53
CA LYS A 31 -13.68 12.22 -11.77
C LYS A 31 -13.63 12.64 -13.25
N SER A 32 -12.43 12.73 -13.83
CA SER A 32 -12.26 13.03 -15.25
C SER A 32 -12.91 11.98 -16.16
N LEU A 33 -12.74 10.68 -15.84
CA LEU A 33 -13.39 9.59 -16.59
C LEU A 33 -14.92 9.69 -16.55
N VAL A 34 -15.49 9.96 -15.37
CA VAL A 34 -16.94 10.08 -15.18
C VAL A 34 -17.50 11.33 -15.88
N GLU A 35 -16.89 12.51 -15.70
CA GLU A 35 -17.34 13.76 -16.31
C GLU A 35 -17.28 13.76 -17.84
N ARG A 36 -16.45 12.90 -18.41
CA ARG A 36 -16.20 12.79 -19.86
C ARG A 36 -16.76 11.52 -20.49
N ASP A 37 -17.54 10.75 -19.73
CA ASP A 37 -18.17 9.49 -20.18
C ASP A 37 -17.15 8.48 -20.77
N LEU A 38 -15.99 8.35 -20.10
CA LEU A 38 -14.89 7.47 -20.51
C LEU A 38 -14.81 6.17 -19.71
N VAL A 39 -15.81 5.86 -18.90
CA VAL A 39 -15.87 4.65 -18.07
C VAL A 39 -16.34 3.43 -18.88
N ASP A 40 -15.96 2.22 -18.46
CA ASP A 40 -16.54 0.97 -19.02
C ASP A 40 -17.91 0.70 -18.34
N GLN A 41 -18.95 1.36 -18.86
CA GLN A 41 -20.31 1.25 -18.30
C GLN A 41 -20.80 -0.19 -18.32
N GLN A 42 -20.48 -0.97 -19.36
CA GLN A 42 -20.89 -2.36 -19.45
C GLN A 42 -20.31 -3.24 -18.34
N PHE A 43 -19.05 -2.98 -17.94
CA PHE A 43 -18.45 -3.68 -16.81
C PHE A 43 -19.05 -3.19 -15.48
N ILE A 44 -19.24 -1.88 -15.33
CA ILE A 44 -19.80 -1.26 -14.11
C ILE A 44 -21.16 -1.88 -13.80
N ASP A 45 -22.05 -1.96 -14.77
CA ASP A 45 -23.43 -2.45 -14.58
C ASP A 45 -23.49 -3.92 -14.15
N ARG A 46 -22.54 -4.73 -14.61
CA ARG A 46 -22.52 -6.17 -14.34
C ARG A 46 -21.61 -6.60 -13.22
N GLY A 47 -20.56 -5.84 -12.95
CA GLY A 47 -19.45 -6.27 -12.10
C GLY A 47 -19.21 -5.42 -10.87
N THR A 48 -19.99 -4.34 -10.65
CA THR A 48 -19.77 -3.44 -9.52
C THR A 48 -21.04 -3.13 -8.73
N THR A 49 -20.86 -2.66 -7.52
CA THR A 49 -21.94 -2.10 -6.70
C THR A 49 -21.50 -0.74 -6.14
N GLY A 50 -22.46 0.18 -5.99
CA GLY A 50 -22.20 1.50 -5.38
C GLY A 50 -21.62 2.53 -6.36
N PHE A 51 -21.65 2.31 -7.67
CA PHE A 51 -21.11 3.27 -8.62
C PHE A 51 -21.89 4.60 -8.63
N ALA A 52 -23.21 4.56 -8.47
CA ALA A 52 -24.01 5.79 -8.39
C ALA A 52 -23.59 6.69 -7.19
N GLN A 53 -23.35 6.08 -6.03
CA GLN A 53 -22.85 6.81 -4.86
C GLN A 53 -21.43 7.34 -5.08
N GLN A 54 -20.58 6.55 -5.75
CA GLN A 54 -19.22 6.99 -6.11
C GLN A 54 -19.27 8.18 -7.06
N THR A 55 -20.12 8.14 -8.08
CA THR A 55 -20.33 9.23 -9.04
C THR A 55 -20.82 10.50 -8.37
N ALA A 56 -21.84 10.39 -7.49
CA ALA A 56 -22.34 11.52 -6.73
C ALA A 56 -21.23 12.16 -5.85
N TYR A 57 -20.42 11.34 -5.20
CA TYR A 57 -19.27 11.82 -4.44
C TYR A 57 -18.23 12.52 -5.35
N LEU A 58 -17.88 11.94 -6.48
CA LEU A 58 -16.92 12.54 -7.41
C LEU A 58 -17.40 13.92 -7.91
N HIS A 59 -18.69 14.07 -8.21
CA HIS A 59 -19.25 15.36 -8.59
C HIS A 59 -19.20 16.39 -7.45
N SER A 60 -19.36 15.98 -6.20
CA SER A 60 -19.33 16.87 -5.03
C SER A 60 -17.92 17.40 -4.69
N VAL A 61 -16.87 16.70 -5.12
CA VAL A 61 -15.49 17.09 -4.82
C VAL A 61 -15.02 18.16 -5.79
N ALA A 62 -14.57 19.32 -5.27
CA ALA A 62 -14.02 20.41 -6.08
C ALA A 62 -12.68 20.01 -6.70
N TRP A 63 -12.47 20.40 -7.96
CA TRP A 63 -11.20 20.16 -8.66
C TRP A 63 -10.00 20.78 -7.96
N ASP A 64 -10.15 22.01 -7.44
CA ASP A 64 -9.07 22.68 -6.70
C ASP A 64 -8.57 21.88 -5.51
N HIS A 65 -9.51 21.23 -4.78
CA HIS A 65 -9.16 20.35 -3.67
C HIS A 65 -8.35 19.13 -4.16
N VAL A 66 -8.77 18.50 -5.24
CA VAL A 66 -8.08 17.34 -5.84
C VAL A 66 -6.67 17.72 -6.29
N VAL A 67 -6.52 18.84 -7.00
CA VAL A 67 -5.23 19.37 -7.46
C VAL A 67 -4.33 19.71 -6.28
N GLN A 68 -4.86 20.39 -5.26
CA GLN A 68 -4.11 20.73 -4.06
C GLN A 68 -3.58 19.49 -3.31
N GLN A 69 -4.41 18.47 -3.16
CA GLN A 69 -4.06 17.24 -2.43
C GLN A 69 -3.11 16.33 -3.22
N SER A 70 -3.32 16.18 -4.51
CA SER A 70 -2.47 15.33 -5.36
C SER A 70 -1.16 16.01 -5.76
N GLY A 71 -1.16 17.31 -5.95
CA GLY A 71 -0.06 18.07 -6.54
C GLY A 71 0.03 17.95 -8.07
N VAL A 72 -0.96 17.32 -8.71
CA VAL A 72 -1.06 17.11 -10.16
C VAL A 72 -2.16 18.04 -10.70
N SER A 73 -1.93 18.68 -11.82
CA SER A 73 -2.92 19.58 -12.42
C SER A 73 -4.12 18.82 -13.01
N LYS A 74 -5.28 19.51 -13.11
CA LYS A 74 -6.46 18.93 -13.77
C LYS A 74 -6.14 18.48 -15.20
N LYS A 75 -5.38 19.30 -15.94
CA LYS A 75 -4.98 18.97 -17.32
C LYS A 75 -4.22 17.66 -17.41
N GLU A 76 -3.21 17.44 -16.56
CA GLU A 76 -2.45 16.20 -16.52
C GLU A 76 -3.32 15.00 -16.14
N MET A 77 -4.29 15.17 -15.23
CA MET A 77 -5.25 14.11 -14.87
C MET A 77 -6.18 13.79 -16.04
N ASP A 78 -6.65 14.79 -16.80
CA ASP A 78 -7.50 14.61 -17.97
C ASP A 78 -6.75 13.88 -19.10
N GLU A 79 -5.49 14.24 -19.35
CA GLU A 79 -4.62 13.58 -20.31
C GLU A 79 -4.38 12.10 -19.90
N PHE A 80 -4.09 11.87 -18.63
CA PHE A 80 -3.90 10.51 -18.11
C PHE A 80 -5.17 9.68 -18.14
N ALA A 81 -6.33 10.26 -17.83
CA ALA A 81 -7.63 9.59 -17.95
C ALA A 81 -7.89 9.18 -19.41
N THR A 82 -7.60 10.05 -20.37
CA THR A 82 -7.72 9.73 -21.80
C THR A 82 -6.82 8.57 -22.20
N LEU A 83 -5.56 8.62 -21.81
CA LEU A 83 -4.59 7.54 -22.08
C LEU A 83 -5.08 6.19 -21.55
N LEU A 84 -5.57 6.17 -20.31
CA LEU A 84 -6.09 4.93 -19.69
C LEU A 84 -7.34 4.40 -20.42
N ALA A 85 -8.27 5.28 -20.77
CA ALA A 85 -9.50 4.91 -21.50
C ALA A 85 -9.21 4.33 -22.90
N GLN A 86 -8.18 4.85 -23.56
CA GLN A 86 -7.72 4.37 -24.87
C GLN A 86 -6.86 3.11 -24.81
N SER A 87 -6.47 2.65 -23.62
CA SER A 87 -5.55 1.54 -23.41
C SER A 87 -6.27 0.31 -22.83
N PRO A 88 -6.94 -0.51 -23.63
CA PRO A 88 -7.83 -1.57 -23.13
C PRO A 88 -7.10 -2.74 -22.44
N LYS A 89 -5.78 -2.79 -22.53
CA LYS A 89 -4.92 -3.81 -21.90
C LYS A 89 -4.07 -3.26 -20.76
N THR A 90 -4.56 -2.22 -20.10
CA THR A 90 -3.87 -1.61 -18.95
C THR A 90 -3.70 -2.58 -17.80
N PHE A 91 -2.51 -2.59 -17.20
CA PHE A 91 -2.20 -3.26 -15.97
C PHE A 91 -1.67 -2.24 -14.95
N ILE A 92 -2.24 -2.24 -13.75
CA ILE A 92 -1.82 -1.31 -12.69
C ILE A 92 -0.95 -2.05 -11.68
N ARG A 93 0.31 -1.64 -11.54
CA ARG A 93 1.22 -2.13 -10.51
C ARG A 93 1.31 -1.12 -9.37
N ILE A 94 0.82 -1.49 -8.20
CA ILE A 94 0.91 -0.67 -6.99
C ILE A 94 2.18 -1.05 -6.22
N GLY A 95 3.00 -0.05 -5.91
CA GLY A 95 4.18 -0.23 -5.06
C GLY A 95 3.80 -0.33 -3.58
N ILE A 96 4.59 -1.08 -2.79
CA ILE A 96 4.34 -1.27 -1.37
C ILE A 96 4.46 0.03 -0.56
N GLY A 97 5.18 1.04 -1.07
CA GLY A 97 5.30 2.35 -0.45
C GLY A 97 3.96 3.05 -0.22
N LEU A 98 2.96 2.75 -1.07
CA LEU A 98 1.61 3.30 -0.94
C LEU A 98 0.98 2.95 0.42
N SER A 99 1.15 1.72 0.89
CA SER A 99 0.63 1.26 2.19
C SER A 99 1.41 1.80 3.40
N ARG A 100 2.50 2.52 3.19
CA ARG A 100 3.32 3.12 4.25
C ARG A 100 2.85 4.52 4.68
N ASN A 101 1.75 4.98 4.12
CA ASN A 101 1.09 6.23 4.50
C ASN A 101 -0.09 5.97 5.43
N SER A 102 -0.45 6.94 6.25
CA SER A 102 -1.57 6.85 7.22
C SER A 102 -2.92 6.48 6.57
N ARG A 103 -3.11 6.84 5.31
CA ARG A 103 -4.32 6.52 4.51
C ARG A 103 -4.04 5.53 3.38
N GLY A 104 -2.98 4.73 3.49
CA GLY A 104 -2.53 3.82 2.42
C GLY A 104 -3.60 2.83 1.96
N GLY A 105 -4.40 2.27 2.87
CA GLY A 105 -5.53 1.40 2.52
C GLY A 105 -6.57 2.10 1.66
N MET A 106 -6.89 3.37 1.94
CA MET A 106 -7.82 4.16 1.12
C MET A 106 -7.23 4.50 -0.25
N ALA A 107 -5.92 4.74 -0.33
CA ALA A 107 -5.25 4.96 -1.62
C ALA A 107 -5.29 3.69 -2.49
N VAL A 108 -5.03 2.51 -1.92
CA VAL A 108 -5.18 1.23 -2.62
C VAL A 108 -6.63 1.06 -3.11
N ARG A 109 -7.62 1.33 -2.24
CA ARG A 109 -9.03 1.26 -2.62
C ARG A 109 -9.38 2.21 -3.76
N ALA A 110 -8.92 3.46 -3.74
CA ALA A 110 -9.15 4.42 -4.81
C ALA A 110 -8.58 3.94 -6.14
N ILE A 111 -7.35 3.41 -6.15
CA ILE A 111 -6.72 2.87 -7.36
C ILE A 111 -7.44 1.62 -7.87
N THR A 112 -7.91 0.74 -6.99
CA THR A 112 -8.70 -0.44 -7.41
C THR A 112 -10.08 -0.04 -7.94
N SER A 113 -10.70 1.01 -7.39
CA SER A 113 -11.94 1.58 -7.92
C SER A 113 -11.73 2.21 -9.31
N LEU A 114 -10.62 2.92 -9.52
CA LEU A 114 -10.22 3.43 -10.83
C LEU A 114 -10.10 2.27 -11.86
N ALA A 115 -9.45 1.18 -11.47
CA ALA A 115 -9.36 -0.02 -12.33
C ALA A 115 -10.73 -0.61 -12.67
N ALA A 116 -11.67 -0.58 -11.73
CA ALA A 116 -13.05 -1.01 -11.96
C ALA A 116 -13.79 -0.08 -12.94
N CYS A 117 -13.62 1.24 -12.82
CA CYS A 117 -14.18 2.21 -13.77
C CYS A 117 -13.72 1.96 -15.22
N LEU A 118 -12.51 1.43 -15.40
CA LEU A 118 -11.91 1.10 -16.68
C LEU A 118 -12.19 -0.33 -17.14
N GLY A 119 -12.94 -1.13 -16.39
CA GLY A 119 -13.23 -2.52 -16.70
C GLY A 119 -12.02 -3.45 -16.69
N LEU A 120 -10.94 -3.10 -15.96
CA LEU A 120 -9.68 -3.86 -15.99
C LEU A 120 -9.78 -5.26 -15.35
N PHE A 121 -10.87 -5.55 -14.67
CA PHE A 121 -11.15 -6.87 -14.10
C PHE A 121 -12.00 -7.75 -15.03
N ALA A 122 -12.46 -7.21 -16.17
CA ALA A 122 -13.17 -7.99 -17.16
C ALA A 122 -12.24 -9.00 -17.86
N GLY A 123 -12.70 -10.23 -17.98
CA GLY A 123 -11.96 -11.28 -18.70
C GLY A 123 -11.65 -10.86 -20.14
N GLY A 124 -10.40 -11.00 -20.54
CA GLY A 124 -9.94 -10.73 -21.91
C GLY A 124 -9.61 -9.27 -22.23
N LYS A 125 -10.03 -8.30 -21.43
CA LYS A 125 -9.71 -6.88 -21.66
C LYS A 125 -8.50 -6.44 -20.84
N GLY A 126 -8.64 -6.27 -19.56
CA GLY A 126 -7.60 -5.77 -18.68
C GLY A 126 -6.72 -6.86 -18.08
N ARG A 127 -5.76 -6.42 -17.30
CA ARG A 127 -4.84 -7.29 -16.55
C ARG A 127 -4.99 -7.09 -15.05
N GLY A 128 -5.89 -6.20 -14.63
CA GLY A 128 -6.21 -5.93 -13.24
C GLY A 128 -5.15 -5.12 -12.51
N VAL A 129 -5.07 -5.37 -11.20
CA VAL A 129 -4.20 -4.63 -10.28
C VAL A 129 -3.35 -5.61 -9.49
N LEU A 130 -2.05 -5.32 -9.33
CA LEU A 130 -1.15 -6.08 -8.46
C LEU A 130 -0.56 -5.16 -7.39
N LEU A 131 -0.83 -5.45 -6.11
CA LEU A 131 -0.25 -4.72 -4.99
C LEU A 131 1.01 -5.39 -4.42
N GLY A 132 1.07 -6.69 -4.34
CA GLY A 132 2.18 -7.37 -3.68
C GLY A 132 2.40 -8.78 -4.17
N SER A 133 3.21 -9.55 -3.44
CA SER A 133 3.52 -10.95 -3.76
C SER A 133 2.40 -11.95 -3.39
N GLY A 134 1.25 -11.48 -2.91
CA GLY A 134 0.12 -12.33 -2.51
C GLY A 134 -0.48 -13.20 -3.64
N ALA A 135 -0.11 -12.93 -4.89
CA ALA A 135 -0.43 -13.80 -6.02
C ALA A 135 0.32 -15.15 -5.96
N PHE A 136 1.47 -15.19 -5.27
CA PHE A 136 2.24 -16.41 -5.09
C PHE A 136 1.77 -17.07 -3.79
N LYS A 137 0.92 -18.08 -3.93
CA LYS A 137 0.38 -18.83 -2.79
C LYS A 137 1.36 -19.94 -2.40
N GLY A 138 2.02 -19.80 -1.25
CA GLY A 138 2.71 -20.89 -0.57
C GLY A 138 1.76 -21.65 0.36
N ASP A 139 2.05 -22.92 0.61
CA ASP A 139 1.35 -23.69 1.64
C ASP A 139 1.82 -23.23 3.02
N LYS A 140 1.04 -22.34 3.64
CA LYS A 140 1.37 -21.80 4.95
C LYS A 140 1.43 -22.88 6.04
N ALA A 141 0.60 -23.91 5.96
CA ALA A 141 0.57 -24.98 6.95
C ALA A 141 1.90 -25.74 6.96
N LYS A 142 2.49 -25.99 5.79
CA LYS A 142 3.82 -26.60 5.67
C LYS A 142 4.96 -25.71 6.17
N LEU A 143 4.78 -24.40 6.14
CA LEU A 143 5.80 -23.47 6.64
C LEU A 143 5.69 -23.23 8.15
N THR A 144 4.49 -23.19 8.69
CA THR A 144 4.25 -22.83 10.10
C THR A 144 4.09 -24.03 11.02
N TYR A 145 3.86 -25.24 10.48
CA TYR A 145 3.66 -26.49 11.23
C TYR A 145 2.76 -26.32 12.47
N PRO A 146 1.50 -25.86 12.31
CA PRO A 146 0.64 -25.54 13.44
C PRO A 146 0.38 -26.74 14.36
N SER A 147 0.49 -27.97 13.84
CA SER A 147 0.39 -29.21 14.63
C SER A 147 1.55 -29.40 15.61
N LEU A 148 2.72 -28.79 15.37
CA LEU A 148 3.87 -28.85 16.25
C LEU A 148 3.94 -27.64 17.20
N ALA A 149 3.22 -26.57 16.92
CA ALA A 149 3.25 -25.36 17.73
C ALA A 149 2.62 -25.54 19.13
N GLY A 150 1.72 -26.53 19.31
CA GLY A 150 1.19 -26.99 20.60
C GLY A 150 0.40 -25.98 21.44
N LEU A 151 0.64 -24.69 21.29
CA LEU A 151 0.05 -23.59 22.07
C LEU A 151 -0.35 -22.43 21.18
N ALA A 152 -1.45 -21.78 21.53
CA ALA A 152 -1.83 -20.50 20.90
C ALA A 152 -0.79 -19.43 21.27
N THR A 153 -0.14 -18.86 20.26
CA THR A 153 0.84 -17.81 20.44
C THR A 153 0.20 -16.42 20.29
N ARG A 154 0.64 -15.48 21.12
CA ARG A 154 0.24 -14.09 21.00
C ARG A 154 0.93 -13.48 19.77
N THR A 155 0.16 -12.87 18.88
CA THR A 155 0.67 -12.17 17.71
C THR A 155 0.65 -10.67 17.94
N VAL A 156 1.76 -10.00 17.68
CA VAL A 156 1.89 -8.54 17.77
C VAL A 156 2.13 -7.98 16.38
N ASN A 157 1.43 -6.90 16.02
CA ASN A 157 1.71 -6.19 14.78
C ASN A 157 3.14 -5.62 14.84
N MET A 158 3.93 -5.85 13.80
CA MET A 158 5.32 -5.42 13.73
C MET A 158 5.52 -3.90 13.97
N ILE A 159 4.57 -3.07 13.57
CA ILE A 159 4.66 -1.60 13.81
C ILE A 159 4.54 -1.22 15.29
N HIS A 160 4.06 -2.12 16.14
CA HIS A 160 3.94 -1.94 17.58
C HIS A 160 5.06 -2.63 18.37
N LEU A 161 6.18 -2.98 17.71
CA LEU A 161 7.28 -3.67 18.39
C LEU A 161 7.80 -2.90 19.60
N GLY A 162 7.99 -1.59 19.49
CA GLY A 162 8.45 -0.76 20.62
C GLY A 162 7.51 -0.86 21.82
N HIS A 163 6.20 -0.73 21.57
CA HIS A 163 5.17 -0.94 22.60
C HIS A 163 5.21 -2.36 23.16
N ALA A 164 5.32 -3.37 22.30
CA ALA A 164 5.38 -4.76 22.73
C ALA A 164 6.56 -5.04 23.67
N LEU A 165 7.71 -4.49 23.36
CA LEU A 165 8.90 -4.67 24.18
C LEU A 165 8.87 -3.92 25.51
N THR A 166 8.05 -2.85 25.63
CA THR A 166 8.07 -1.97 26.82
C THR A 166 6.86 -2.12 27.73
N THR A 167 5.72 -2.58 27.24
CA THR A 167 4.44 -2.49 27.98
C THR A 167 3.59 -3.75 27.99
N LEU A 168 3.95 -4.78 27.23
CA LEU A 168 3.13 -6.01 27.21
C LEU A 168 3.20 -6.75 28.55
N ASP A 169 2.05 -7.30 28.94
CA ASP A 169 1.92 -8.22 30.06
C ASP A 169 1.33 -9.57 29.53
N PRO A 170 1.95 -10.70 29.82
CA PRO A 170 3.30 -10.85 30.38
C PRO A 170 4.38 -10.26 29.46
N PRO A 171 5.50 -9.75 30.04
CA PRO A 171 6.54 -9.08 29.27
C PRO A 171 7.28 -10.02 28.32
N VAL A 172 7.77 -9.48 27.22
CA VAL A 172 8.68 -10.19 26.31
C VAL A 172 10.01 -10.39 27.03
N LYS A 173 10.47 -11.64 27.20
CA LYS A 173 11.72 -12.00 27.88
C LYS A 173 12.82 -12.45 26.92
N ALA A 174 12.46 -12.86 25.72
CA ALA A 174 13.41 -13.20 24.67
C ALA A 174 12.92 -12.65 23.33
N LEU A 175 13.85 -12.14 22.54
CA LEU A 175 13.62 -11.65 21.19
C LEU A 175 14.62 -12.28 20.24
N ILE A 176 14.13 -12.97 19.23
CA ILE A 176 14.96 -13.47 18.13
C ILE A 176 14.65 -12.63 16.89
N VAL A 177 15.66 -11.97 16.36
CA VAL A 177 15.59 -11.18 15.14
C VAL A 177 16.28 -11.94 14.03
N TYR A 178 15.56 -12.24 12.98
CA TYR A 178 16.08 -12.98 11.84
C TYR A 178 15.99 -12.12 10.56
N ASN A 179 17.14 -11.81 9.97
CA ASN A 179 17.25 -11.09 8.69
C ASN A 179 16.43 -9.78 8.67
N SER A 180 16.55 -8.98 9.73
CA SER A 180 15.79 -7.74 9.92
C SER A 180 16.53 -6.74 10.81
N ASN A 181 16.25 -5.46 10.61
CA ASN A 181 16.80 -4.37 11.42
C ASN A 181 15.66 -3.49 12.03
N PRO A 182 14.89 -4.03 12.99
CA PRO A 182 13.71 -3.35 13.51
C PRO A 182 13.99 -1.97 14.12
N LEU A 183 15.16 -1.73 14.71
CA LEU A 183 15.50 -0.41 15.23
C LEU A 183 15.55 0.69 14.15
N SER A 184 15.87 0.31 12.91
CA SER A 184 15.93 1.27 11.79
C SER A 184 14.66 1.32 10.95
N VAL A 185 13.87 0.24 10.93
CA VAL A 185 12.75 0.13 9.99
C VAL A 185 11.37 0.24 10.63
N ASN A 186 11.26 0.03 11.95
CA ASN A 186 9.97 0.13 12.63
C ASN A 186 9.67 1.57 13.05
N PRO A 187 8.38 1.96 13.07
CA PRO A 187 7.96 3.23 13.64
C PRO A 187 8.37 3.35 15.12
N ASP A 188 8.48 4.59 15.61
CA ASP A 188 8.90 4.89 16.98
C ASP A 188 10.21 4.21 17.40
N GLY A 189 11.26 4.48 16.65
CA GLY A 189 12.59 3.95 16.92
C GLY A 189 13.11 4.26 18.34
N ALA A 190 12.63 5.33 18.96
CA ALA A 190 12.98 5.65 20.36
C ALA A 190 12.38 4.62 21.34
N MET A 191 11.13 4.21 21.14
CA MET A 191 10.49 3.18 21.95
C MET A 191 11.09 1.80 21.67
N VAL A 192 11.40 1.48 20.41
CA VAL A 192 12.11 0.24 20.04
C VAL A 192 13.46 0.17 20.75
N ARG A 193 14.23 1.27 20.76
CA ARG A 193 15.51 1.35 21.44
C ARG A 193 15.37 1.12 22.94
N ARG A 194 14.40 1.76 23.60
CA ARG A 194 14.14 1.53 25.04
C ARG A 194 13.82 0.06 25.33
N GLY A 195 13.03 -0.56 24.46
CA GLY A 195 12.69 -1.97 24.60
C GLY A 195 13.89 -2.90 24.44
N LEU A 196 14.75 -2.64 23.44
CA LEU A 196 15.96 -3.42 23.20
C LEU A 196 17.03 -3.24 24.29
N ALA A 197 17.07 -2.06 24.93
CA ALA A 197 18.03 -1.75 26.02
C ALA A 197 17.64 -2.34 27.40
N ARG A 198 16.54 -3.08 27.49
CA ARG A 198 16.11 -3.72 28.75
C ARG A 198 17.10 -4.81 29.16
N GLU A 199 17.55 -4.77 30.41
CA GLU A 199 18.48 -5.78 30.98
C GLU A 199 17.83 -7.16 31.13
N ASP A 200 16.50 -7.22 31.26
CA ASP A 200 15.73 -8.46 31.41
C ASP A 200 15.22 -9.04 30.07
N LEU A 201 15.66 -8.49 28.93
CA LEU A 201 15.37 -8.97 27.59
C LEU A 201 16.58 -9.69 26.99
N PHE A 202 16.51 -11.00 26.85
CA PHE A 202 17.50 -11.74 26.08
C PHE A 202 17.28 -11.55 24.58
N THR A 203 18.26 -10.99 23.87
CA THR A 203 18.14 -10.69 22.44
C THR A 203 19.15 -11.48 21.62
N VAL A 204 18.67 -12.16 20.58
CA VAL A 204 19.49 -12.83 19.58
C VAL A 204 19.21 -12.21 18.22
N VAL A 205 20.25 -11.80 17.50
CA VAL A 205 20.14 -11.25 16.16
C VAL A 205 20.93 -12.08 15.17
N HIS A 206 20.22 -12.69 14.20
CA HIS A 206 20.82 -13.40 13.07
C HIS A 206 20.80 -12.47 11.84
N GLU A 207 21.95 -11.90 11.50
CA GLU A 207 22.07 -10.89 10.45
C GLU A 207 23.43 -11.02 9.74
N GLN A 208 23.53 -10.53 8.52
CA GLN A 208 24.75 -10.56 7.70
C GLN A 208 25.77 -9.50 8.10
N VAL A 209 25.31 -8.39 8.66
CA VAL A 209 26.15 -7.26 9.05
C VAL A 209 25.75 -6.76 10.44
N MET A 210 26.66 -6.03 11.09
CA MET A 210 26.41 -5.41 12.37
C MET A 210 25.44 -4.23 12.21
N THR A 211 24.14 -4.51 12.33
CA THR A 211 23.08 -3.51 12.24
C THR A 211 22.93 -2.73 13.56
N PRO A 212 22.25 -1.56 13.56
CA PRO A 212 21.86 -0.88 14.79
C PRO A 212 21.12 -1.77 15.80
N THR A 213 20.25 -2.69 15.33
CA THR A 213 19.57 -3.68 16.19
C THR A 213 20.55 -4.69 16.78
N ALA A 214 21.49 -5.21 15.99
CA ALA A 214 22.45 -6.21 16.43
C ALA A 214 23.39 -5.71 17.55
N ARG A 215 23.53 -4.39 17.71
CA ARG A 215 24.32 -3.80 18.80
C ARG A 215 23.67 -3.90 20.18
N TYR A 216 22.42 -4.37 20.24
CA TYR A 216 21.66 -4.59 21.47
C TYR A 216 21.52 -6.09 21.82
N ALA A 217 22.16 -6.96 21.01
CA ALA A 217 22.18 -8.41 21.24
C ALA A 217 23.35 -8.85 22.09
#